data_ec8c12680181f8ea7d6cdcf0411a15a0
#
_entry.id   ec8c12680181f8ea7d6cdcf0411a15a0
#
_cell.length_a   1.000
_cell.length_b   1.000
_cell.length_c   1.000
_cell.angle_alpha   90.00
_cell.angle_beta   90.00
_cell.angle_gamma   90.00
#
_symmetry.space_group_name_H-M   'P 1'
#
loop_
_entity.id
_entity.type
_entity.pdbx_description
1 polymer ?
#
loop_
_entity_poly.entity_id
_entity_poly.type
_entity_poly.pdbx_seq_one_letter_code
_entity_poly.pdbx_strand_id
1 'polypeptide(L)'
;MECAPHRIWKKLMALVLSLVLMAVMLPGALAVDLNVDAGFYFKQSRGGTCTLASAAMMLRRRAFLDGLTDWTDVTENSVRGSAWAGGLSHSFNYNAMQVGYSTLPSNNEAKKAVLIQLLAEHPEGIVLYDRRQPHAVLLTDST
;
A
#
# COMPACT_ATOMS: atom_id res chain seq x y z
N MET A 1 -59.11 1.31 -21.60
CA MET A 1 -58.43 1.15 -20.31
C MET A 1 -57.16 0.31 -20.59
N GLU A 2 -56.04 0.94 -20.87
CA GLU A 2 -54.77 0.24 -21.11
C GLU A 2 -54.07 -0.11 -19.80
N CYS A 3 -53.76 -1.40 -19.64
CA CYS A 3 -53.15 -1.95 -18.43
C CYS A 3 -51.76 -1.36 -18.18
N ALA A 4 -51.57 -0.77 -17.04
CA ALA A 4 -50.37 -0.15 -16.52
C ALA A 4 -49.15 -1.08 -16.27
N PRO A 5 -49.11 -2.42 -16.44
CA PRO A 5 -47.98 -3.27 -16.11
C PRO A 5 -46.81 -3.15 -17.09
N HIS A 6 -47.07 -2.80 -18.35
CA HIS A 6 -46.06 -2.82 -19.41
C HIS A 6 -44.99 -1.69 -19.27
N ARG A 7 -45.36 -0.57 -18.64
CA ARG A 7 -44.45 0.57 -18.42
C ARG A 7 -43.50 0.35 -17.25
N ILE A 8 -43.95 -0.36 -16.21
CA ILE A 8 -43.12 -0.68 -15.04
C ILE A 8 -42.08 -1.72 -15.39
N TRP A 9 -42.45 -2.74 -16.19
CA TRP A 9 -41.52 -3.77 -16.62
C TRP A 9 -40.40 -3.24 -17.53
N LYS A 10 -40.71 -2.33 -18.46
CA LYS A 10 -39.68 -1.67 -19.30
C LYS A 10 -38.68 -0.86 -18.46
N LYS A 11 -39.14 -0.17 -17.42
CA LYS A 11 -38.26 0.56 -16.51
C LYS A 11 -37.39 -0.38 -15.66
N LEU A 12 -37.96 -1.48 -15.17
CA LEU A 12 -37.24 -2.51 -14.43
C LEU A 12 -36.17 -3.20 -15.32
N MET A 13 -36.51 -3.56 -16.55
CA MET A 13 -35.56 -4.15 -17.50
C MET A 13 -34.44 -3.17 -17.86
N ALA A 14 -34.72 -1.88 -18.04
CA ALA A 14 -33.72 -0.87 -18.28
C ALA A 14 -32.79 -0.68 -17.08
N LEU A 15 -33.30 -0.74 -15.87
CA LEU A 15 -32.53 -0.60 -14.63
C LEU A 15 -31.63 -1.82 -14.41
N VAL A 16 -32.13 -3.03 -14.64
CA VAL A 16 -31.35 -4.28 -14.55
C VAL A 16 -30.25 -4.32 -15.63
N LEU A 17 -30.58 -3.91 -16.86
CA LEU A 17 -29.61 -3.85 -17.95
C LEU A 17 -28.51 -2.83 -17.67
N SER A 18 -28.85 -1.67 -17.10
CA SER A 18 -27.90 -0.64 -16.67
C SER A 18 -26.97 -1.14 -15.56
N LEU A 19 -27.51 -1.86 -14.57
CA LEU A 19 -26.73 -2.47 -13.49
C LEU A 19 -25.77 -3.56 -13.99
N VAL A 20 -26.23 -4.39 -14.94
CA VAL A 20 -25.40 -5.42 -15.56
C VAL A 20 -24.31 -4.80 -16.43
N LEU A 21 -24.62 -3.73 -17.19
CA LEU A 21 -23.60 -3.00 -17.96
C LEU A 21 -22.55 -2.34 -17.07
N MET A 22 -22.94 -1.75 -15.92
CA MET A 22 -21.99 -1.20 -14.96
C MET A 22 -21.09 -2.30 -14.34
N ALA A 23 -21.63 -3.48 -14.06
CA ALA A 23 -20.85 -4.60 -13.53
C ALA A 23 -19.83 -5.17 -14.56
N VAL A 24 -20.15 -5.09 -15.87
CA VAL A 24 -19.25 -5.55 -16.93
C VAL A 24 -18.18 -4.49 -17.29
N MET A 25 -18.45 -3.22 -16.96
CA MET A 25 -17.51 -2.10 -17.19
C MET A 25 -16.54 -1.87 -16.02
N LEU A 26 -16.61 -2.67 -14.94
CA LEU A 26 -15.47 -2.74 -14.04
C LEU A 26 -14.31 -3.33 -14.86
N PRO A 27 -13.28 -2.53 -15.21
CA PRO A 27 -12.09 -3.11 -15.79
C PRO A 27 -11.67 -4.18 -14.80
N GLY A 28 -11.50 -5.41 -15.29
CA GLY A 28 -10.81 -6.43 -14.51
C GLY A 28 -9.45 -5.83 -14.18
N ALA A 29 -9.38 -5.13 -13.06
CA ALA A 29 -8.12 -4.75 -12.50
C ALA A 29 -7.39 -6.08 -12.36
N LEU A 30 -6.44 -6.34 -13.26
CA LEU A 30 -5.49 -7.42 -13.10
C LEU A 30 -5.03 -7.25 -11.65
N ALA A 31 -5.36 -8.20 -10.80
CA ALA A 31 -5.01 -8.11 -9.39
C ALA A 31 -3.48 -8.01 -9.36
N VAL A 32 -2.98 -6.79 -9.18
CA VAL A 32 -1.55 -6.53 -9.09
C VAL A 32 -1.10 -7.15 -7.79
N ASP A 33 -0.23 -8.15 -7.88
CA ASP A 33 0.38 -8.74 -6.71
C ASP A 33 1.49 -7.81 -6.21
N LEU A 34 1.19 -7.09 -5.15
CA LEU A 34 2.13 -6.16 -4.52
C LEU A 34 3.46 -6.83 -4.12
N ASN A 35 3.48 -8.13 -3.91
CA ASN A 35 4.67 -8.84 -3.45
C ASN A 35 5.57 -9.29 -4.60
N VAL A 36 5.03 -9.39 -5.81
CA VAL A 36 5.72 -9.92 -6.99
C VAL A 36 6.02 -8.85 -8.03
N ASP A 37 5.19 -7.81 -8.14
CA ASP A 37 5.37 -6.78 -9.16
C ASP A 37 6.64 -5.96 -8.92
N ALA A 38 7.57 -6.04 -9.87
CA ALA A 38 8.86 -5.34 -9.83
C ALA A 38 8.73 -3.81 -9.77
N GLY A 39 7.58 -3.24 -10.13
CA GLY A 39 7.32 -1.80 -10.07
C GLY A 39 7.35 -1.23 -8.66
N PHE A 40 7.11 -2.06 -7.63
CA PHE A 40 7.12 -1.62 -6.25
C PHE A 40 8.50 -1.63 -5.60
N TYR A 41 9.47 -2.29 -6.20
CA TYR A 41 10.79 -2.51 -5.63
C TYR A 41 11.88 -1.82 -6.43
N PHE A 42 12.86 -1.28 -5.73
CA PHE A 42 14.05 -0.70 -6.34
C PHE A 42 15.26 -0.83 -5.42
N LYS A 43 16.44 -0.82 -6.03
CA LYS A 43 17.70 -0.84 -5.30
C LYS A 43 17.95 0.50 -4.64
N GLN A 44 18.47 0.50 -3.40
CA GLN A 44 18.93 1.72 -2.74
C GLN A 44 19.93 2.49 -3.60
N SER A 45 19.83 3.80 -3.63
CA SER A 45 20.63 4.67 -4.50
C SER A 45 22.08 4.82 -4.01
N ARG A 46 22.32 4.69 -2.70
CA ARG A 46 23.63 4.88 -2.05
C ARG A 46 23.80 3.91 -0.88
N GLY A 47 25.05 3.66 -0.50
CA GLY A 47 25.34 3.00 0.77
C GLY A 47 24.77 3.77 1.95
N GLY A 48 24.20 3.07 2.94
CA GLY A 48 23.61 3.67 4.13
C GLY A 48 22.19 4.23 3.98
N THR A 49 21.55 4.12 2.81
CA THR A 49 20.16 4.60 2.60
C THR A 49 19.11 3.48 2.62
N CYS A 50 19.43 2.32 3.17
CA CYS A 50 18.53 1.17 3.23
C CYS A 50 17.18 1.49 3.93
N THR A 51 17.21 2.27 5.01
CA THR A 51 15.99 2.70 5.70
C THR A 51 15.11 3.60 4.83
N LEU A 52 15.72 4.53 4.09
CA LEU A 52 15.02 5.44 3.21
C LEU A 52 14.46 4.69 1.98
N ALA A 53 15.24 3.75 1.40
CA ALA A 53 14.78 2.92 0.29
C ALA A 53 13.58 2.06 0.70
N SER A 54 13.67 1.40 1.86
CA SER A 54 12.57 0.57 2.39
C SER A 54 11.32 1.41 2.68
N ALA A 55 11.48 2.61 3.26
CA ALA A 55 10.36 3.52 3.50
C ALA A 55 9.73 4.02 2.19
N ALA A 56 10.54 4.34 1.19
CA ALA A 56 10.03 4.77 -0.12
C ALA A 56 9.28 3.64 -0.85
N MET A 57 9.76 2.39 -0.78
CA MET A 57 9.04 1.23 -1.32
C MET A 57 7.70 0.99 -0.60
N MET A 58 7.67 1.10 0.73
CA MET A 58 6.44 1.02 1.52
C MET A 58 5.44 2.10 1.10
N LEU A 59 5.87 3.35 1.02
CA LEU A 59 5.04 4.48 0.61
C LEU A 59 4.56 4.37 -0.85
N ARG A 60 5.38 3.81 -1.74
CA ARG A 60 4.99 3.51 -3.12
C ARG A 60 3.85 2.50 -3.19
N ARG A 61 3.93 1.43 -2.40
CA ARG A 61 2.86 0.43 -2.27
C ARG A 61 1.59 1.04 -1.68
N ARG A 62 1.73 1.88 -0.65
CA ARG A 62 0.60 2.62 -0.07
C ARG A 62 -0.06 3.55 -1.07
N ALA A 63 0.71 4.35 -1.82
CA ALA A 63 0.20 5.23 -2.85
C ALA A 63 -0.60 4.47 -3.92
N PHE A 64 -0.12 3.30 -4.33
CA PHE A 64 -0.85 2.42 -5.24
C PHE A 64 -2.17 1.92 -4.63
N LEU A 65 -2.16 1.47 -3.37
CA LEU A 65 -3.36 1.01 -2.67
C LEU A 65 -4.40 2.13 -2.49
N ASP A 66 -3.94 3.36 -2.31
CA ASP A 66 -4.80 4.55 -2.24
C ASP A 66 -5.31 5.01 -3.62
N GLY A 67 -4.94 4.30 -4.70
CA GLY A 67 -5.39 4.57 -6.08
C GLY A 67 -4.73 5.78 -6.73
N LEU A 68 -3.57 6.24 -6.22
CA LEU A 68 -2.83 7.36 -6.81
C LEU A 68 -2.20 6.92 -8.14
N THR A 69 -2.39 7.71 -9.19
CA THR A 69 -1.88 7.40 -10.53
C THR A 69 -0.37 7.64 -10.68
N ASP A 70 0.19 8.46 -9.82
CA ASP A 70 1.61 8.86 -9.76
C ASP A 70 2.42 8.06 -8.71
N TRP A 71 1.92 6.90 -8.30
CA TRP A 71 2.57 6.05 -7.29
C TRP A 71 4.02 5.68 -7.68
N THR A 72 4.35 5.61 -8.96
CA THR A 72 5.70 5.35 -9.45
C THR A 72 6.70 6.46 -9.15
N ASP A 73 6.21 7.69 -8.89
CA ASP A 73 7.04 8.86 -8.59
C ASP A 73 7.51 8.86 -7.13
N VAL A 74 6.97 7.94 -6.31
CA VAL A 74 7.46 7.71 -4.94
C VAL A 74 8.80 7.00 -5.00
N THR A 75 9.88 7.73 -4.74
CA THR A 75 11.28 7.28 -4.82
C THR A 75 12.04 7.68 -3.56
N GLU A 76 13.26 7.15 -3.36
CA GLU A 76 14.13 7.65 -2.28
C GLU A 76 14.29 9.19 -2.34
N ASN A 77 14.40 9.74 -3.53
CA ASN A 77 14.62 11.18 -3.72
C ASN A 77 13.39 12.01 -3.34
N SER A 78 12.18 11.57 -3.74
CA SER A 78 10.95 12.31 -3.42
C SER A 78 10.62 12.24 -1.93
N VAL A 79 10.93 11.12 -1.26
CA VAL A 79 10.67 10.92 0.19
C VAL A 79 11.73 11.59 1.07
N ARG A 80 12.94 11.76 0.56
CA ARG A 80 14.10 12.26 1.33
C ARG A 80 13.83 13.56 2.07
N GLY A 81 13.20 14.54 1.42
CA GLY A 81 12.93 15.85 2.01
C GLY A 81 12.05 15.81 3.26
N SER A 82 11.12 14.85 3.32
CA SER A 82 10.20 14.68 4.45
C SER A 82 10.73 13.73 5.53
N ALA A 83 11.56 12.77 5.14
CA ALA A 83 11.88 11.61 5.97
C ALA A 83 13.33 11.55 6.46
N TRP A 84 14.24 12.43 5.97
CA TRP A 84 15.67 12.25 6.21
C TRP A 84 16.33 13.45 6.90
N ALA A 85 16.84 13.21 8.09
CA ALA A 85 17.64 14.18 8.88
C ALA A 85 18.94 13.54 9.40
N GLY A 86 19.83 13.11 8.46
CA GLY A 86 21.03 12.33 8.79
C GLY A 86 20.75 10.83 9.02
N GLY A 87 19.49 10.43 9.00
CA GLY A 87 18.92 9.10 9.13
C GLY A 87 17.43 9.18 8.86
N LEU A 88 16.74 8.05 8.78
CA LEU A 88 15.28 8.05 8.64
C LEU A 88 14.65 8.59 9.93
N SER A 89 13.77 9.57 9.80
CA SER A 89 12.99 10.11 10.90
C SER A 89 12.05 9.04 11.47
N HIS A 90 11.88 9.01 12.80
CA HIS A 90 10.99 8.04 13.46
C HIS A 90 9.53 8.20 13.06
N SER A 91 9.10 9.46 12.83
CA SER A 91 7.76 9.75 12.31
C SER A 91 7.87 10.92 11.34
N PHE A 92 7.13 10.84 10.24
CA PHE A 92 7.11 11.90 9.23
C PHE A 92 5.83 11.81 8.41
N ASN A 93 5.51 12.88 7.70
CA ASN A 93 4.43 12.92 6.72
C ASN A 93 5.04 13.00 5.32
N TYR A 94 4.48 12.22 4.40
CA TYR A 94 4.80 12.31 2.99
C TYR A 94 3.49 12.39 2.19
N ASN A 95 3.26 13.52 1.53
CA ASN A 95 1.96 13.86 0.96
C ASN A 95 0.86 13.75 2.04
N ALA A 96 -0.21 13.03 1.78
CA ALA A 96 -1.28 12.77 2.76
C ALA A 96 -1.01 11.53 3.65
N MET A 97 0.11 10.84 3.46
CA MET A 97 0.46 9.61 4.19
C MET A 97 1.25 9.95 5.46
N GLN A 98 0.82 9.39 6.58
CA GLN A 98 1.53 9.52 7.86
C GLN A 98 2.28 8.23 8.17
N VAL A 99 3.57 8.35 8.44
CA VAL A 99 4.44 7.24 8.87
C VAL A 99 4.72 7.37 10.37
N GLY A 100 4.41 6.32 11.10
CA GLY A 100 4.69 6.21 12.53
C GLY A 100 5.85 5.26 12.82
N TYR A 101 6.31 5.28 14.05
CA TYR A 101 7.38 4.41 14.55
C TYR A 101 6.95 3.73 15.86
N SER A 102 7.31 2.47 16.00
CA SER A 102 7.16 1.75 17.26
C SER A 102 8.35 0.81 17.49
N THR A 103 8.57 0.42 18.75
CA THR A 103 9.57 -0.59 19.12
C THR A 103 8.88 -1.94 19.29
N LEU A 104 9.52 -2.98 18.75
CA LEU A 104 9.04 -4.35 18.95
C LEU A 104 9.37 -4.86 20.36
N PRO A 105 8.53 -5.75 20.91
CA PRO A 105 8.84 -6.44 22.17
C PRO A 105 10.18 -7.17 22.11
N SER A 106 10.81 -7.38 23.27
CA SER A 106 12.07 -8.15 23.37
C SER A 106 11.84 -9.67 23.22
N ASN A 107 10.71 -10.17 23.67
CA ASN A 107 10.33 -11.58 23.58
C ASN A 107 10.02 -11.95 22.10
N ASN A 108 10.56 -13.07 21.62
CA ASN A 108 10.43 -13.46 20.21
C ASN A 108 8.99 -13.84 19.83
N GLU A 109 8.24 -14.53 20.69
CA GLU A 109 6.85 -14.89 20.39
C GLU A 109 5.95 -13.64 20.35
N ALA A 110 6.11 -12.74 21.31
CA ALA A 110 5.39 -11.47 21.33
C ALA A 110 5.76 -10.60 20.10
N LYS A 111 7.04 -10.60 19.72
CA LYS A 111 7.53 -9.91 18.51
C LYS A 111 6.85 -10.44 17.25
N LYS A 112 6.82 -11.77 17.10
CA LYS A 112 6.17 -12.44 15.97
C LYS A 112 4.67 -12.10 15.91
N ALA A 113 3.98 -12.17 17.03
CA ALA A 113 2.55 -11.83 17.09
C ALA A 113 2.28 -10.38 16.66
N VAL A 114 3.08 -9.43 17.14
CA VAL A 114 2.98 -8.01 16.74
C VAL A 114 3.27 -7.83 15.26
N LEU A 115 4.28 -8.50 14.70
CA LEU A 115 4.60 -8.39 13.28
C LEU A 115 3.48 -8.94 12.40
N ILE A 116 2.87 -10.07 12.75
CA ILE A 116 1.72 -10.65 12.04
C ILE A 116 0.54 -9.67 12.07
N GLN A 117 0.25 -9.09 13.23
CA GLN A 117 -0.82 -8.11 13.36
C GLN A 117 -0.55 -6.87 12.50
N LEU A 118 0.65 -6.29 12.59
CA LEU A 118 1.01 -5.12 11.78
C LEU A 118 0.91 -5.38 10.28
N LEU A 119 1.33 -6.55 9.79
CA LEU A 119 1.20 -6.89 8.38
C LEU A 119 -0.25 -7.06 7.93
N ALA A 120 -1.12 -7.53 8.81
CA ALA A 120 -2.55 -7.63 8.53
C ALA A 120 -3.22 -6.23 8.45
N GLU A 121 -2.73 -5.26 9.25
CA GLU A 121 -3.23 -3.88 9.28
C GLU A 121 -2.60 -3.00 8.19
N HIS A 122 -1.39 -3.37 7.71
CA HIS A 122 -0.57 -2.60 6.77
C HIS A 122 -0.21 -3.42 5.53
N PRO A 123 -1.13 -3.59 4.58
CA PRO A 123 -0.88 -4.36 3.35
C PRO A 123 0.23 -3.74 2.48
N GLU A 124 0.55 -2.47 2.67
CA GLU A 124 1.72 -1.81 2.07
C GLU A 124 3.05 -2.37 2.57
N GLY A 125 3.04 -3.07 3.71
CA GLY A 125 4.21 -3.58 4.39
C GLY A 125 4.72 -2.68 5.50
N ILE A 126 5.71 -3.15 6.23
CA ILE A 126 6.35 -2.44 7.34
C ILE A 126 7.87 -2.42 7.17
N VAL A 127 8.50 -1.31 7.56
CA VAL A 127 9.96 -1.20 7.53
C VAL A 127 10.54 -1.69 8.86
N LEU A 128 11.35 -2.74 8.79
CA LEU A 128 12.09 -3.27 9.95
C LEU A 128 13.53 -2.76 9.91
N TYR A 129 14.02 -2.27 11.06
CA TYR A 129 15.41 -1.88 11.25
C TYR A 129 16.06 -2.69 12.35
N ASP A 130 17.14 -3.41 12.00
CA ASP A 130 17.98 -4.11 12.96
C ASP A 130 19.14 -3.21 13.41
N ARG A 131 19.16 -2.89 14.72
CA ARG A 131 20.22 -2.08 15.32
C ARG A 131 21.55 -2.82 15.49
N ARG A 132 21.53 -4.15 15.54
CA ARG A 132 22.74 -4.96 15.71
C ARG A 132 23.53 -5.09 14.40
N GLN A 133 22.79 -5.17 13.31
CA GLN A 133 23.32 -5.14 11.95
C GLN A 133 22.64 -3.94 11.27
N PRO A 134 23.24 -2.73 11.27
CA PRO A 134 22.58 -1.52 10.78
C PRO A 134 22.03 -1.69 9.36
N HIS A 135 20.86 -2.30 9.26
CA HIS A 135 20.20 -2.62 8.01
C HIS A 135 18.68 -2.53 8.18
N ALA A 136 18.03 -2.10 7.12
CA ALA A 136 16.58 -2.07 7.05
C ALA A 136 16.08 -2.87 5.86
N VAL A 137 14.94 -3.51 6.05
CA VAL A 137 14.20 -4.25 5.03
C VAL A 137 12.74 -3.87 5.06
N LEU A 138 12.08 -3.96 3.93
CA LEU A 138 10.63 -3.92 3.84
C LEU A 138 10.10 -5.34 4.02
N LEU A 139 9.31 -5.57 5.06
CA LEU A 139 8.58 -6.81 5.29
C LEU A 139 7.17 -6.64 4.71
N THR A 140 6.76 -7.58 3.85
CA THR A 140 5.50 -7.49 3.11
C THR A 140 4.56 -8.67 3.34
N ASP A 141 5.07 -9.76 3.94
CA ASP A 141 4.31 -10.97 4.23
C ASP A 141 4.86 -11.68 5.48
N SER A 142 4.03 -12.54 6.07
CA SER A 142 4.31 -13.31 7.30
C SER A 142 4.31 -14.82 7.07
N THR A 143 4.52 -15.30 5.84
CA THR A 143 4.58 -16.74 5.50
C THR A 143 5.69 -17.48 6.24
#